data_7e7468b53ca8e09ad425d2a2ef22262d
#
_entry.id   7e7468b53ca8e09ad425d2a2ef22262d
#
_cell.length_a   1.000
_cell.length_b   1.000
_cell.length_c   1.000
_cell.angle_alpha   90.00
_cell.angle_beta   90.00
_cell.angle_gamma   90.00
#
_symmetry.space_group_name_H-M   'P 1'
#
loop_
_entity.id
_entity.type
_entity.pdbx_description
1 polymer ?
#
loop_
_entity_poly.entity_id
_entity_poly.type
_entity_poly.pdbx_seq_one_letter_code
_entity_poly.pdbx_strand_id
1 'polypeptide(L)'
;MDILINNDVSQGVTVKDFYSGTNYQVETLQFADGSTFNLSTQGITLQQTDADDTVNGTSYNDVIYGNGGHDTINAGDGNDTIVGGIGNDILNGGNGDDTYIYNLGDGFDTISETGGNDKIVFGKGISQSDLSFEQIGNDLKISVNGKDDKGIQINNHFQNDASKVETIEFYDGSTLNISNADQLIQAMNSFSVSNSASTDTLSNPTEDVSDMYSLAASQDLTRKAS
;
A
#
# COMPACT_ATOMS: atom_id res chain seq x y z
N MET A 1 10.35 22.09 -0.43
CA MET A 1 11.45 21.08 -0.36
C MET A 1 12.64 21.71 0.35
N ASP A 2 13.20 21.01 1.31
CA ASP A 2 14.41 21.43 2.03
C ASP A 2 15.59 20.56 1.60
N ILE A 3 16.65 21.22 1.15
CA ILE A 3 17.91 20.58 0.79
C ILE A 3 18.88 20.82 1.94
N LEU A 4 19.19 19.75 2.69
CA LEU A 4 20.08 19.83 3.85
C LEU A 4 21.53 19.57 3.44
N ILE A 5 22.45 20.35 4.03
CA ILE A 5 23.88 20.15 3.87
C ILE A 5 24.37 19.37 5.08
N ASN A 6 24.94 18.17 4.85
CA ASN A 6 25.42 17.26 5.90
C ASN A 6 24.35 16.87 6.95
N ASN A 7 23.07 16.77 6.54
CA ASN A 7 21.93 16.55 7.44
C ASN A 7 21.77 17.61 8.56
N ASP A 8 22.30 18.81 8.35
CA ASP A 8 22.20 19.91 9.30
C ASP A 8 21.06 20.85 8.90
N VAL A 9 19.98 20.85 9.68
CA VAL A 9 18.78 21.69 9.47
C VAL A 9 19.08 23.20 9.53
N SER A 10 20.22 23.60 10.08
CA SER A 10 20.67 24.99 10.12
C SER A 10 21.43 25.43 8.88
N GLN A 11 21.84 24.48 8.03
CA GLN A 11 22.60 24.69 6.82
C GLN A 11 21.90 24.02 5.65
N GLY A 12 21.06 24.72 5.00
CA GLY A 12 20.33 24.16 3.86
C GLY A 12 19.71 25.27 3.02
N VAL A 13 19.10 24.86 1.93
CA VAL A 13 18.34 25.72 1.03
C VAL A 13 16.90 25.23 1.03
N THR A 14 15.97 26.09 1.42
CA THR A 14 14.54 25.81 1.25
C THR A 14 14.10 26.31 -0.11
N VAL A 15 13.57 25.39 -0.94
CA VAL A 15 12.93 25.73 -2.20
C VAL A 15 11.42 25.75 -1.97
N LYS A 16 10.84 26.96 -1.97
CA LYS A 16 9.39 27.11 -1.83
C LYS A 16 8.69 26.76 -3.13
N ASP A 17 7.48 26.21 -2.99
CA ASP A 17 6.59 25.87 -4.11
C ASP A 17 7.23 24.95 -5.16
N PHE A 18 8.18 24.10 -4.76
CA PHE A 18 8.89 23.20 -5.66
C PHE A 18 7.93 22.29 -6.44
N TYR A 19 6.85 21.84 -5.78
CA TYR A 19 5.84 20.95 -6.37
C TYR A 19 4.59 21.67 -6.90
N SER A 20 4.55 23.00 -6.87
CA SER A 20 3.38 23.79 -7.28
C SER A 20 3.19 23.89 -8.80
N GLY A 21 4.12 23.35 -9.60
CA GLY A 21 4.09 23.32 -11.05
C GLY A 21 5.47 23.39 -11.68
N THR A 22 5.57 23.02 -12.94
CA THR A 22 6.84 22.93 -13.68
C THR A 22 7.64 24.23 -13.77
N ASN A 23 6.99 25.39 -13.56
CA ASN A 23 7.64 26.70 -13.67
C ASN A 23 8.42 27.13 -12.40
N TYR A 24 8.32 26.36 -11.32
CA TYR A 24 8.92 26.70 -10.02
C TYR A 24 9.95 25.69 -9.55
N GLN A 25 10.28 24.69 -10.36
CA GLN A 25 11.22 23.64 -10.00
C GLN A 25 12.66 24.09 -10.19
N VAL A 26 13.51 23.72 -9.22
CA VAL A 26 14.96 23.78 -9.37
C VAL A 26 15.40 22.44 -9.92
N GLU A 27 15.79 22.41 -11.17
CA GLU A 27 16.14 21.15 -11.84
C GLU A 27 17.58 20.70 -11.52
N THR A 28 18.46 21.64 -11.20
CA THR A 28 19.87 21.33 -10.99
C THR A 28 20.47 22.16 -9.85
N LEU A 29 21.17 21.49 -8.96
CA LEU A 29 22.04 22.11 -7.97
C LEU A 29 23.47 22.12 -8.53
N GLN A 30 24.14 23.26 -8.49
CA GLN A 30 25.58 23.38 -8.80
C GLN A 30 26.35 23.67 -7.51
N PHE A 31 27.34 22.86 -7.23
CA PHE A 31 28.23 23.02 -6.09
C PHE A 31 29.43 23.91 -6.42
N ALA A 32 30.10 24.45 -5.40
CA ALA A 32 31.25 25.35 -5.55
C ALA A 32 32.47 24.68 -6.23
N ASP A 33 32.56 23.36 -6.20
CA ASP A 33 33.59 22.58 -6.89
C ASP A 33 33.29 22.34 -8.38
N GLY A 34 32.15 22.87 -8.86
CA GLY A 34 31.67 22.73 -10.23
C GLY A 34 30.86 21.46 -10.50
N SER A 35 30.75 20.56 -9.52
CA SER A 35 29.84 19.40 -9.63
C SER A 35 28.38 19.81 -9.68
N THR A 36 27.53 18.97 -10.30
CA THR A 36 26.09 19.23 -10.42
C THR A 36 25.31 18.02 -9.94
N PHE A 37 24.16 18.28 -9.31
CA PHE A 37 23.16 17.28 -8.97
C PHE A 37 21.83 17.66 -9.66
N ASN A 38 21.33 16.76 -10.48
CA ASN A 38 20.11 17.00 -11.23
C ASN A 38 18.92 16.44 -10.44
N LEU A 39 18.06 17.34 -9.95
CA LEU A 39 16.86 16.99 -9.18
C LEU A 39 15.70 16.46 -10.07
N SER A 40 15.74 16.78 -11.38
CA SER A 40 14.69 16.38 -12.30
C SER A 40 14.89 14.98 -12.91
N THR A 41 15.98 14.31 -12.57
CA THR A 41 16.33 12.98 -13.11
C THR A 41 16.58 11.94 -12.02
N GLN A 42 16.17 12.20 -10.79
CA GLN A 42 16.39 11.30 -9.65
C GLN A 42 15.18 11.29 -8.74
N GLY A 43 14.91 10.14 -8.17
CA GLY A 43 13.97 9.99 -7.07
C GLY A 43 14.42 10.79 -5.85
N ILE A 44 13.47 11.18 -5.05
CA ILE A 44 13.67 12.03 -3.88
C ILE A 44 13.15 11.36 -2.62
N THR A 45 13.66 11.78 -1.47
CA THR A 45 13.08 11.45 -0.19
C THR A 45 12.32 12.66 0.33
N LEU A 46 11.01 12.49 0.55
CA LEU A 46 10.11 13.50 1.08
C LEU A 46 9.69 13.11 2.49
N GLN A 47 9.80 14.04 3.41
CA GLN A 47 9.32 13.89 4.77
C GLN A 47 8.37 15.05 5.09
N GLN A 48 7.12 14.72 5.42
CA GLN A 48 6.06 15.67 5.68
C GLN A 48 5.95 16.01 7.17
N THR A 49 4.90 16.74 7.52
CA THR A 49 4.64 17.19 8.89
C THR A 49 3.73 16.19 9.64
N ASP A 50 3.23 16.57 10.81
CA ASP A 50 2.19 15.83 11.53
C ASP A 50 0.78 16.41 11.27
N ALA A 51 0.60 17.17 10.19
CA ALA A 51 -0.67 17.76 9.78
C ALA A 51 -1.09 17.21 8.42
N ASP A 52 -2.37 17.32 8.08
CA ASP A 52 -2.90 16.89 6.78
C ASP A 52 -2.13 17.55 5.63
N ASP A 53 -1.34 16.76 4.91
CA ASP A 53 -0.47 17.20 3.84
C ASP A 53 -0.94 16.68 2.47
N THR A 54 -0.58 17.41 1.41
CA THR A 54 -0.72 16.92 0.03
C THR A 54 0.66 16.88 -0.62
N VAL A 55 1.07 15.70 -1.03
CA VAL A 55 2.42 15.40 -1.51
C VAL A 55 2.36 14.87 -2.93
N ASN A 56 3.23 15.41 -3.78
CA ASN A 56 3.47 14.83 -5.10
C ASN A 56 4.95 14.47 -5.22
N GLY A 57 5.20 13.23 -5.59
CA GLY A 57 6.52 12.74 -5.93
C GLY A 57 6.97 13.18 -7.32
N THR A 58 7.89 12.43 -7.88
CA THR A 58 8.50 12.68 -9.19
C THR A 58 8.09 11.60 -10.21
N SER A 59 8.85 11.45 -11.28
CA SER A 59 8.76 10.31 -12.20
C SER A 59 9.92 9.32 -12.00
N TYR A 60 10.47 9.24 -10.82
CA TYR A 60 11.59 8.37 -10.42
C TYR A 60 11.28 7.76 -9.06
N ASN A 61 12.03 6.73 -8.71
CA ASN A 61 11.82 6.00 -7.45
C ASN A 61 11.98 6.91 -6.23
N ASP A 62 10.87 7.26 -5.60
CA ASP A 62 10.80 8.17 -4.46
C ASP A 62 10.63 7.40 -3.13
N VAL A 63 10.96 8.05 -2.03
CA VAL A 63 10.64 7.60 -0.68
C VAL A 63 9.85 8.70 0.01
N ILE A 64 8.58 8.43 0.34
CA ILE A 64 7.65 9.44 0.85
C ILE A 64 7.13 9.02 2.21
N TYR A 65 7.27 9.90 3.20
CA TYR A 65 6.75 9.76 4.56
C TYR A 65 5.72 10.86 4.82
N GLY A 66 4.45 10.50 5.03
CA GLY A 66 3.39 11.41 5.47
C GLY A 66 3.57 11.85 6.92
N ASN A 67 4.01 10.95 7.78
CA ASN A 67 4.15 11.06 9.25
C ASN A 67 2.80 11.02 9.98
N GLY A 68 2.13 12.12 10.20
CA GLY A 68 0.83 12.16 10.85
C GLY A 68 -0.10 13.17 10.19
N GLY A 69 -1.40 13.01 10.41
CA GLY A 69 -2.42 13.74 9.69
C GLY A 69 -3.21 12.84 8.75
N HIS A 70 -4.12 13.43 7.98
CA HIS A 70 -4.82 12.73 6.90
C HIS A 70 -4.21 13.17 5.57
N ASP A 71 -3.25 12.40 5.09
CA ASP A 71 -2.41 12.81 3.98
C ASP A 71 -2.97 12.36 2.64
N THR A 72 -2.64 13.11 1.60
CA THR A 72 -2.85 12.67 0.20
C THR A 72 -1.48 12.62 -0.48
N ILE A 73 -1.03 11.41 -0.80
CA ILE A 73 0.26 11.15 -1.40
C ILE A 73 0.05 10.63 -2.83
N ASN A 74 0.65 11.31 -3.80
CA ASN A 74 0.73 10.90 -5.19
C ASN A 74 2.21 10.68 -5.53
N ALA A 75 2.68 9.45 -5.57
CA ALA A 75 4.10 9.17 -5.77
C ALA A 75 4.54 9.38 -7.23
N GLY A 76 3.81 8.87 -8.20
CA GLY A 76 4.02 9.21 -9.62
C GLY A 76 4.40 8.04 -10.49
N ASP A 77 5.40 8.22 -11.35
CA ASP A 77 6.04 7.11 -12.04
C ASP A 77 7.29 6.68 -11.25
N GLY A 78 7.66 5.42 -11.32
CA GLY A 78 8.84 4.90 -10.63
C GLY A 78 8.47 3.82 -9.61
N ASN A 79 9.46 3.17 -9.04
CA ASN A 79 9.22 2.19 -7.98
C ASN A 79 9.36 2.89 -6.64
N ASP A 80 8.24 3.31 -6.08
CA ASP A 80 8.18 4.20 -4.94
C ASP A 80 8.05 3.45 -3.60
N THR A 81 8.46 4.10 -2.53
CA THR A 81 8.21 3.64 -1.17
C THR A 81 7.38 4.66 -0.43
N ILE A 82 6.17 4.28 -0.02
CA ILE A 82 5.17 5.16 0.55
C ILE A 82 4.85 4.72 1.98
N VAL A 83 4.97 5.64 2.91
CA VAL A 83 4.59 5.48 4.31
C VAL A 83 3.58 6.59 4.61
N GLY A 84 2.28 6.27 4.70
CA GLY A 84 1.26 7.25 5.08
C GLY A 84 1.53 7.77 6.49
N GLY A 85 1.61 6.86 7.44
CA GLY A 85 1.88 7.17 8.84
C GLY A 85 0.60 7.17 9.68
N ILE A 86 0.56 7.99 10.72
CA ILE A 86 -0.61 8.03 11.61
C ILE A 86 -1.72 8.87 10.99
N GLY A 87 -2.82 8.23 10.61
CA GLY A 87 -3.97 8.92 10.04
C GLY A 87 -4.82 7.99 9.21
N ASN A 88 -5.71 8.56 8.40
CA ASN A 88 -6.38 7.82 7.35
C ASN A 88 -5.96 8.48 6.03
N ASP A 89 -5.04 7.83 5.36
CA ASP A 89 -4.31 8.43 4.26
C ASP A 89 -4.86 7.98 2.89
N ILE A 90 -4.67 8.81 1.88
CA ILE A 90 -4.95 8.49 0.47
C ILE A 90 -3.61 8.36 -0.23
N LEU A 91 -3.28 7.14 -0.64
CA LEU A 91 -1.98 6.76 -1.18
C LEU A 91 -2.15 6.31 -2.64
N ASN A 92 -1.54 7.04 -3.56
CA ASN A 92 -1.51 6.70 -4.97
C ASN A 92 -0.05 6.42 -5.36
N GLY A 93 0.30 5.16 -5.64
CA GLY A 93 1.63 4.76 -6.11
C GLY A 93 1.85 5.27 -7.51
N GLY A 94 1.04 4.83 -8.43
CA GLY A 94 1.11 5.27 -9.81
C GLY A 94 1.59 4.17 -10.76
N ASN A 95 2.57 4.47 -11.59
CA ASN A 95 3.16 3.47 -12.48
C ASN A 95 4.49 2.98 -11.89
N GLY A 96 4.67 1.68 -11.79
CA GLY A 96 5.90 1.06 -11.30
C GLY A 96 5.63 0.11 -10.15
N ASP A 97 6.66 -0.61 -9.70
CA ASP A 97 6.51 -1.59 -8.63
C ASP A 97 6.63 -0.89 -7.27
N ASP A 98 5.47 -0.51 -6.68
CA ASP A 98 5.40 0.34 -5.51
C ASP A 98 5.36 -0.45 -4.19
N THR A 99 5.81 0.17 -3.13
CA THR A 99 5.84 -0.41 -1.78
C THR A 99 5.12 0.48 -0.79
N TYR A 100 4.04 -0.02 -0.21
CA TYR A 100 3.27 0.62 0.85
C TYR A 100 3.65 0.04 2.21
N ILE A 101 4.10 0.85 3.15
CA ILE A 101 4.45 0.42 4.50
C ILE A 101 3.34 0.82 5.45
N TYR A 102 2.76 -0.17 6.14
CA TYR A 102 1.70 0.01 7.14
C TYR A 102 2.13 -0.53 8.49
N ASN A 103 2.05 0.28 9.53
CA ASN A 103 2.41 -0.09 10.90
C ASN A 103 1.20 -0.11 11.84
N LEU A 104 1.36 -0.71 13.01
CA LEU A 104 0.34 -0.63 14.05
C LEU A 104 0.13 0.81 14.49
N GLY A 105 -1.09 1.30 14.29
CA GLY A 105 -1.48 2.65 14.68
C GLY A 105 -1.65 3.61 13.52
N ASP A 106 -1.28 3.21 12.30
CA ASP A 106 -1.37 4.09 11.14
C ASP A 106 -2.82 4.49 10.79
N GLY A 107 -3.82 3.70 11.13
CA GLY A 107 -5.22 4.09 10.90
C GLY A 107 -5.89 3.25 9.83
N PHE A 108 -6.70 3.85 8.98
CA PHE A 108 -7.34 3.18 7.85
C PHE A 108 -7.01 3.92 6.54
N ASP A 109 -6.12 3.34 5.76
CA ASP A 109 -5.61 3.97 4.55
C ASP A 109 -6.32 3.49 3.29
N THR A 110 -6.29 4.32 2.27
CA THR A 110 -6.85 4.01 0.95
C THR A 110 -5.73 4.02 -0.08
N ILE A 111 -5.52 2.88 -0.76
CA ILE A 111 -4.55 2.72 -1.83
C ILE A 111 -5.26 2.75 -3.18
N SER A 112 -4.67 3.46 -4.15
CA SER A 112 -5.07 3.43 -5.55
C SER A 112 -3.85 3.16 -6.42
N GLU A 113 -3.99 2.19 -7.34
CA GLU A 113 -2.93 1.79 -8.27
C GLU A 113 -3.33 1.97 -9.71
N THR A 114 -2.32 2.18 -10.56
CA THR A 114 -2.48 2.30 -12.00
C THR A 114 -1.62 1.30 -12.79
N GLY A 115 -0.71 0.60 -12.13
CA GLY A 115 0.00 -0.54 -12.72
C GLY A 115 1.41 -0.75 -12.19
N GLY A 116 1.79 -1.99 -12.09
CA GLY A 116 3.05 -2.47 -11.54
C GLY A 116 2.90 -3.87 -10.97
N ASN A 117 3.87 -4.27 -10.14
CA ASN A 117 3.74 -5.37 -9.20
C ASN A 117 3.96 -4.81 -7.79
N ASP A 118 2.85 -4.46 -7.17
CA ASP A 118 2.85 -3.66 -5.97
C ASP A 118 2.82 -4.50 -4.71
N LYS A 119 3.30 -3.95 -3.61
CA LYS A 119 3.30 -4.67 -2.35
C LYS A 119 2.95 -3.79 -1.15
N ILE A 120 2.24 -4.41 -0.20
CA ILE A 120 2.06 -3.88 1.15
C ILE A 120 3.04 -4.58 2.07
N VAL A 121 3.79 -3.81 2.87
CA VAL A 121 4.67 -4.32 3.91
C VAL A 121 4.08 -3.99 5.26
N PHE A 122 3.63 -5.00 5.99
CA PHE A 122 3.15 -4.83 7.36
C PHE A 122 4.31 -4.81 8.35
N GLY A 123 4.33 -3.78 9.18
CA GLY A 123 5.32 -3.57 10.20
C GLY A 123 5.22 -4.56 11.37
N LYS A 124 6.14 -4.41 12.31
CA LYS A 124 6.25 -5.30 13.49
C LYS A 124 4.94 -5.36 14.29
N GLY A 125 4.51 -6.57 14.59
CA GLY A 125 3.33 -6.83 15.43
C GLY A 125 2.05 -7.05 14.64
N ILE A 126 2.14 -7.09 13.30
CA ILE A 126 1.06 -7.53 12.41
C ILE A 126 1.52 -8.82 11.72
N SER A 127 0.72 -9.86 11.85
CA SER A 127 0.93 -11.17 11.22
C SER A 127 -0.25 -11.52 10.31
N GLN A 128 -0.10 -12.57 9.51
CA GLN A 128 -1.17 -13.03 8.62
C GLN A 128 -2.47 -13.36 9.38
N SER A 129 -2.39 -13.88 10.59
CA SER A 129 -3.57 -14.21 11.40
C SER A 129 -4.33 -12.99 11.93
N ASP A 130 -3.73 -11.82 11.87
CA ASP A 130 -4.35 -10.56 12.31
C ASP A 130 -5.15 -9.90 11.17
N LEU A 131 -5.05 -10.41 9.94
CA LEU A 131 -5.71 -9.85 8.78
C LEU A 131 -7.04 -10.54 8.49
N SER A 132 -8.02 -9.73 8.09
CA SER A 132 -9.26 -10.20 7.47
C SER A 132 -9.49 -9.45 6.17
N PHE A 133 -10.00 -10.17 5.16
CA PHE A 133 -10.19 -9.67 3.81
C PHE A 133 -11.68 -9.64 3.48
N GLU A 134 -12.14 -8.55 2.90
CA GLU A 134 -13.53 -8.36 2.50
C GLU A 134 -13.61 -7.66 1.14
N GLN A 135 -14.49 -8.14 0.26
CA GLN A 135 -14.81 -7.43 -0.98
C GLN A 135 -15.95 -6.45 -0.73
N ILE A 136 -15.73 -5.16 -1.02
CA ILE A 136 -16.72 -4.10 -0.94
C ILE A 136 -16.91 -3.51 -2.34
N GLY A 137 -17.89 -4.01 -3.08
CA GLY A 137 -18.06 -3.64 -4.49
C GLY A 137 -16.88 -4.10 -5.33
N ASN A 138 -16.12 -3.15 -5.89
CA ASN A 138 -14.89 -3.43 -6.64
C ASN A 138 -13.62 -3.32 -5.80
N ASP A 139 -13.72 -2.94 -4.54
CA ASP A 139 -12.59 -2.67 -3.66
C ASP A 139 -12.27 -3.88 -2.78
N LEU A 140 -11.01 -4.04 -2.43
CA LEU A 140 -10.55 -4.98 -1.43
C LEU A 140 -10.30 -4.25 -0.12
N LYS A 141 -10.99 -4.63 0.95
CA LYS A 141 -10.73 -4.16 2.31
C LYS A 141 -9.91 -5.19 3.06
N ILE A 142 -8.82 -4.75 3.67
CA ILE A 142 -7.96 -5.51 4.55
C ILE A 142 -8.05 -4.89 5.94
N SER A 143 -8.72 -5.55 6.88
CA SER A 143 -8.82 -5.08 8.26
C SER A 143 -7.74 -5.72 9.12
N VAL A 144 -7.17 -4.95 10.05
CA VAL A 144 -6.13 -5.41 10.98
C VAL A 144 -6.72 -5.61 12.38
N ASN A 145 -6.46 -6.77 12.99
CA ASN A 145 -6.96 -7.17 14.32
C ASN A 145 -8.50 -7.12 14.45
N GLY A 146 -9.21 -7.40 13.34
CA GLY A 146 -10.68 -7.39 13.31
C GLY A 146 -11.29 -6.00 13.58
N LYS A 147 -10.57 -4.93 13.31
CA LYS A 147 -11.01 -3.54 13.47
C LYS A 147 -11.40 -2.95 12.13
N ASP A 148 -12.60 -2.40 12.04
CA ASP A 148 -13.09 -1.75 10.81
C ASP A 148 -12.44 -0.38 10.55
N ASP A 149 -11.85 0.22 11.57
CA ASP A 149 -11.16 1.51 11.55
C ASP A 149 -9.63 1.38 11.46
N LYS A 150 -9.11 0.18 11.21
CA LYS A 150 -7.69 -0.13 11.08
C LYS A 150 -7.44 -1.05 9.91
N GLY A 151 -6.53 -0.65 9.03
CA GLY A 151 -6.18 -1.45 7.87
C GLY A 151 -6.07 -0.65 6.59
N ILE A 152 -6.39 -1.28 5.48
CA ILE A 152 -6.18 -0.72 4.15
C ILE A 152 -7.38 -1.08 3.26
N GLN A 153 -7.84 -0.12 2.46
CA GLN A 153 -8.71 -0.35 1.32
C GLN A 153 -7.91 -0.18 0.03
N ILE A 154 -8.00 -1.14 -0.88
CA ILE A 154 -7.43 -1.06 -2.23
C ILE A 154 -8.57 -0.81 -3.20
N ASN A 155 -8.58 0.38 -3.81
CA ASN A 155 -9.63 0.82 -4.72
C ASN A 155 -9.57 0.04 -6.04
N ASN A 156 -10.76 -0.37 -6.55
CA ASN A 156 -10.94 -1.04 -7.83
C ASN A 156 -10.12 -2.35 -8.00
N HIS A 157 -9.67 -2.97 -6.91
CA HIS A 157 -8.85 -4.18 -6.93
C HIS A 157 -9.48 -5.32 -7.75
N PHE A 158 -10.80 -5.48 -7.71
CA PHE A 158 -11.53 -6.51 -8.46
C PHE A 158 -12.00 -6.05 -9.85
N GLN A 159 -11.70 -4.82 -10.25
CA GLN A 159 -12.16 -4.28 -11.52
C GLN A 159 -11.18 -4.56 -12.67
N ASN A 160 -9.88 -4.41 -12.43
CA ASN A 160 -8.83 -4.64 -13.42
C ASN A 160 -7.49 -4.99 -12.74
N ASP A 161 -6.58 -5.59 -13.51
CA ASP A 161 -5.30 -6.03 -12.96
C ASP A 161 -4.35 -4.87 -12.60
N ALA A 162 -4.47 -3.73 -13.28
CA ALA A 162 -3.62 -2.57 -13.02
C ALA A 162 -3.95 -1.84 -11.70
N SER A 163 -5.07 -2.14 -11.08
CA SER A 163 -5.47 -1.54 -9.78
C SER A 163 -5.21 -2.48 -8.60
N LYS A 164 -4.47 -3.56 -8.82
CA LYS A 164 -4.16 -4.52 -7.76
C LYS A 164 -2.91 -4.14 -7.00
N VAL A 165 -2.84 -4.61 -5.78
CA VAL A 165 -1.60 -4.88 -5.07
C VAL A 165 -1.46 -6.39 -5.00
N GLU A 166 -0.35 -6.95 -5.46
CA GLU A 166 -0.21 -8.40 -5.65
C GLU A 166 0.29 -9.12 -4.40
N THR A 167 1.10 -8.44 -3.60
CA THR A 167 1.83 -9.09 -2.52
C THR A 167 1.68 -8.36 -1.19
N ILE A 168 1.48 -9.12 -0.14
CA ILE A 168 1.67 -8.69 1.24
C ILE A 168 2.96 -9.33 1.76
N GLU A 169 3.83 -8.51 2.34
CA GLU A 169 5.03 -8.93 3.05
C GLU A 169 4.87 -8.60 4.54
N PHE A 170 5.29 -9.48 5.43
CA PHE A 170 5.26 -9.27 6.88
C PHE A 170 6.65 -8.99 7.41
N TYR A 171 6.72 -8.40 8.62
CA TYR A 171 7.98 -8.04 9.28
C TYR A 171 8.96 -9.22 9.44
N ASP A 172 8.48 -10.45 9.52
CA ASP A 172 9.29 -11.67 9.62
C ASP A 172 9.81 -12.17 8.26
N GLY A 173 9.49 -11.46 7.17
CA GLY A 173 9.85 -11.81 5.80
C GLY A 173 8.93 -12.84 5.14
N SER A 174 7.89 -13.32 5.83
CA SER A 174 6.86 -14.14 5.19
C SER A 174 6.02 -13.32 4.22
N THR A 175 5.48 -13.96 3.18
CA THR A 175 4.69 -13.28 2.14
C THR A 175 3.37 -13.99 1.89
N LEU A 176 2.36 -13.21 1.51
CA LEU A 176 1.06 -13.67 1.05
C LEU A 176 0.77 -13.06 -0.32
N ASN A 177 0.50 -13.90 -1.32
CA ASN A 177 0.00 -13.40 -2.61
C ASN A 177 -1.51 -13.15 -2.51
N ILE A 178 -1.94 -11.93 -2.82
CA ILE A 178 -3.35 -11.52 -2.67
C ILE A 178 -4.25 -12.26 -3.66
N SER A 179 -3.77 -12.66 -4.83
CA SER A 179 -4.57 -13.45 -5.79
C SER A 179 -5.11 -14.75 -5.20
N ASN A 180 -4.44 -15.32 -4.19
CA ASN A 180 -4.95 -16.49 -3.47
C ASN A 180 -6.13 -16.12 -2.54
N ALA A 181 -6.06 -14.94 -1.91
CA ALA A 181 -7.16 -14.41 -1.12
C ALA A 181 -8.36 -14.05 -2.01
N ASP A 182 -8.15 -13.50 -3.20
CA ASP A 182 -9.19 -13.16 -4.17
C ASP A 182 -10.03 -14.39 -4.55
N GLN A 183 -9.38 -15.52 -4.81
CA GLN A 183 -10.08 -16.78 -5.16
C GLN A 183 -10.97 -17.26 -4.00
N LEU A 184 -10.48 -17.16 -2.77
CA LEU A 184 -11.25 -17.55 -1.58
C LEU A 184 -12.44 -16.61 -1.35
N ILE A 185 -12.23 -15.30 -1.45
CA ILE A 185 -13.27 -14.27 -1.30
C ILE A 185 -14.38 -14.49 -2.34
N GLN A 186 -14.02 -14.71 -3.61
CA GLN A 186 -14.97 -14.96 -4.69
C GLN A 186 -15.74 -16.28 -4.48
N ALA A 187 -15.05 -17.34 -4.00
CA ALA A 187 -15.70 -18.60 -3.67
C ALA A 187 -16.73 -18.42 -2.54
N MET A 188 -16.39 -17.71 -1.48
CA MET A 188 -17.29 -17.41 -0.36
C MET A 188 -18.49 -16.56 -0.80
N ASN A 189 -18.27 -15.55 -1.63
CA ASN A 189 -19.35 -14.70 -2.17
C ASN A 189 -20.28 -15.50 -3.09
N SER A 190 -19.78 -16.38 -3.92
CA SER A 190 -20.60 -17.24 -4.79
C SER A 190 -21.45 -18.24 -3.99
N PHE A 191 -20.92 -18.77 -2.89
CA PHE A 191 -21.64 -19.66 -2.00
C PHE A 191 -22.78 -18.95 -1.25
N SER A 192 -22.55 -17.72 -0.77
CA SER A 192 -23.59 -16.94 -0.09
C SER A 192 -24.74 -16.54 -1.02
N VAL A 193 -24.46 -16.25 -2.29
CA VAL A 193 -25.50 -15.95 -3.30
C VAL A 193 -26.33 -17.18 -3.66
N SER A 194 -25.71 -18.36 -3.76
CA SER A 194 -26.43 -19.60 -4.05
C SER A 194 -27.36 -20.04 -2.90
N ASN A 195 -26.98 -19.76 -1.65
CA ASN A 195 -27.81 -20.07 -0.47
C ASN A 195 -28.98 -19.07 -0.26
N SER A 196 -28.88 -17.85 -0.74
CA SER A 196 -29.99 -16.87 -0.67
C SER A 196 -31.12 -17.17 -1.65
N ALA A 197 -30.87 -18.03 -2.66
CA ALA A 197 -31.90 -18.46 -3.64
C ALA A 197 -32.64 -19.75 -3.26
N SER A 198 -32.24 -20.44 -2.20
CA SER A 198 -32.86 -21.67 -1.72
C SER A 198 -33.41 -21.47 -0.31
N THR A 199 -34.71 -21.26 -0.19
CA THR A 199 -35.46 -21.32 1.09
C THR A 199 -35.66 -22.78 1.49
N ASP A 200 -34.58 -23.54 1.68
CA ASP A 200 -34.71 -24.84 2.29
C ASP A 200 -33.77 -24.98 3.50
N THR A 201 -34.36 -25.37 4.60
CA THR A 201 -33.79 -25.48 5.92
C THR A 201 -32.62 -26.43 5.97
N LEU A 202 -31.40 -25.94 6.04
CA LEU A 202 -30.26 -26.71 6.46
C LEU A 202 -29.63 -26.14 7.72
N SER A 203 -29.61 -27.01 8.72
CA SER A 203 -29.10 -26.76 10.06
C SER A 203 -27.59 -26.61 10.05
N ASN A 204 -27.13 -25.51 10.66
CA ASN A 204 -25.82 -25.28 11.28
C ASN A 204 -24.56 -25.29 10.38
N PRO A 205 -24.03 -24.12 9.98
CA PRO A 205 -22.86 -24.01 9.12
C PRO A 205 -21.49 -23.99 9.87
N THR A 206 -21.41 -24.43 11.12
CA THR A 206 -20.20 -24.29 11.94
C THR A 206 -19.17 -25.42 11.81
N GLU A 207 -19.44 -26.48 11.02
CA GLU A 207 -18.50 -27.62 10.89
C GLU A 207 -17.69 -27.65 9.60
N ASP A 208 -17.99 -26.85 8.57
CA ASP A 208 -17.41 -27.02 7.23
C ASP A 208 -16.28 -26.05 6.87
N VAL A 209 -16.05 -25.04 7.68
CA VAL A 209 -15.01 -24.02 7.36
C VAL A 209 -13.60 -24.51 7.73
N SER A 210 -13.46 -25.42 8.69
CA SER A 210 -12.16 -25.96 9.10
C SER A 210 -11.54 -26.89 8.03
N ASP A 211 -12.37 -27.56 7.23
CA ASP A 211 -11.90 -28.45 6.17
C ASP A 211 -11.43 -27.67 4.93
N MET A 212 -11.97 -26.49 4.69
CA MET A 212 -11.53 -25.62 3.58
C MET A 212 -10.15 -24.99 3.84
N TYR A 213 -9.84 -24.63 5.08
CA TYR A 213 -8.51 -24.17 5.46
C TYR A 213 -7.44 -25.26 5.35
N SER A 214 -7.80 -26.51 5.62
CA SER A 214 -6.88 -27.67 5.49
C SER A 214 -6.58 -28.00 4.04
N LEU A 215 -7.51 -27.77 3.11
CA LEU A 215 -7.32 -28.06 1.69
C LEU A 215 -6.39 -27.04 1.02
N ALA A 216 -6.50 -25.77 1.38
CA ALA A 216 -5.59 -24.71 0.89
C ALA A 216 -4.15 -24.93 1.39
N ALA A 217 -3.99 -25.32 2.65
CA ALA A 217 -2.67 -25.61 3.22
C ALA A 217 -2.03 -26.90 2.66
N SER A 218 -2.82 -27.90 2.23
CA SER A 218 -2.30 -29.15 1.68
C SER A 218 -1.82 -29.02 0.23
N GLN A 219 -2.33 -28.08 -0.53
CA GLN A 219 -1.89 -27.85 -1.92
C GLN A 219 -0.53 -27.14 -2.01
N ASP A 220 -0.17 -26.35 -1.00
CA ASP A 220 1.13 -25.67 -0.95
C ASP A 220 2.28 -26.63 -0.57
N LEU A 221 1.98 -27.70 0.15
CA LEU A 221 2.98 -28.71 0.54
C LEU A 221 3.35 -29.68 -0.59
N THR A 222 2.51 -29.88 -1.59
CA THR A 222 2.80 -30.78 -2.72
C THR A 222 3.63 -30.12 -3.82
N ARG A 223 3.75 -28.80 -3.83
CA ARG A 223 4.54 -28.05 -4.81
C ARG A 223 6.02 -27.92 -4.44
N LYS A 224 6.40 -28.24 -3.20
CA LYS A 224 7.80 -28.21 -2.72
C LYS A 224 8.51 -29.57 -2.77
N ALA A 225 7.89 -30.62 -3.30
CA ALA A 225 8.44 -31.98 -3.36
C ALA A 225 8.58 -32.54 -4.77
N SER A 226 8.67 -31.69 -5.79
CA SER A 226 8.99 -32.10 -7.18
C SER A 226 10.06 -31.21 -7.80
#